data_a39473f1778fd736a72ae42a3e3e7199
#
_entry.id   a39473f1778fd736a72ae42a3e3e7199
#
_cell.length_a   1.000
_cell.length_b   1.000
_cell.length_c   1.000
_cell.angle_alpha   90.00
_cell.angle_beta   90.00
_cell.angle_gamma   90.00
#
_symmetry.space_group_name_H-M   'P 1'
#
loop_
_entity.id
_entity.type
_entity.pdbx_description
1 polymer ?
#
loop_
_entity_poly.entity_id
_entity_poly.type
_entity_poly.pdbx_seq_one_letter_code
_entity_poly.pdbx_strand_id
1 'polypeptide(L)'
;MRTSRRLFPALCLVPLVGACYTERPLPSPVPEPMTRIVATLTDLGVVEMGSAIGAGAVQVEGVVTTADAAAWQLQVTRVDYRGGGSVTWNGERVTFPRYALTNASERTLSKKKSWMAAGLITAGAILAARLFGAFGFGGGSDGGPSPPN
;
A
#
# COMPACT_ATOMS: atom_id res chain seq x y z
N MET A 1 -5.01 -35.80 -13.56
CA MET A 1 -5.09 -34.39 -14.00
C MET A 1 -6.25 -33.67 -13.30
N ARG A 2 -6.14 -33.33 -12.00
CA ARG A 2 -7.22 -32.71 -11.20
C ARG A 2 -6.76 -31.60 -10.24
N THR A 3 -5.62 -30.96 -10.49
CA THR A 3 -5.01 -29.99 -9.56
C THR A 3 -5.15 -28.51 -9.96
N SER A 4 -5.74 -28.20 -11.13
CA SER A 4 -5.76 -26.83 -11.65
C SER A 4 -6.93 -25.94 -11.18
N ARG A 5 -7.92 -26.49 -10.46
CA ARG A 5 -9.17 -25.76 -10.11
C ARG A 5 -9.12 -24.97 -8.81
N ARG A 6 -8.07 -25.16 -7.97
CA ARG A 6 -8.00 -24.56 -6.64
C ARG A 6 -7.17 -23.26 -6.56
N LEU A 7 -6.46 -22.88 -7.64
CA LEU A 7 -5.59 -21.69 -7.68
C LEU A 7 -6.31 -20.40 -8.12
N PHE A 8 -7.50 -20.50 -8.70
CA PHE A 8 -8.24 -19.35 -9.22
C PHE A 8 -8.75 -18.35 -8.14
N PRO A 9 -9.24 -18.77 -6.96
CA PRO A 9 -9.73 -17.81 -5.98
C PRO A 9 -8.60 -17.05 -5.27
N ALA A 10 -7.38 -17.60 -5.20
CA ALA A 10 -6.24 -16.93 -4.55
C ALA A 10 -5.69 -15.77 -5.38
N LEU A 11 -5.81 -15.81 -6.70
CA LEU A 11 -5.27 -14.79 -7.61
C LEU A 11 -6.11 -13.49 -7.61
N CYS A 12 -7.38 -13.55 -7.24
CA CYS A 12 -8.26 -12.37 -7.17
C CYS A 12 -8.07 -11.52 -5.90
N LEU A 13 -7.37 -12.01 -4.87
CA LEU A 13 -7.15 -11.28 -3.62
C LEU A 13 -6.00 -10.27 -3.67
N VAL A 14 -5.08 -10.42 -4.62
CA VAL A 14 -3.84 -9.62 -4.69
C VAL A 14 -4.07 -8.14 -5.03
N PRO A 15 -5.00 -7.73 -5.92
CA PRO A 15 -5.17 -6.31 -6.27
C PRO A 15 -5.85 -5.46 -5.20
N LEU A 16 -6.47 -6.06 -4.18
CA LEU A 16 -7.23 -5.31 -3.15
C LEU A 16 -6.34 -4.62 -2.10
N VAL A 17 -5.09 -5.04 -1.97
CA VAL A 17 -4.17 -4.50 -0.93
C VAL A 17 -3.64 -3.10 -1.30
N GLY A 18 -3.59 -2.76 -2.59
CA GLY A 18 -3.09 -1.45 -3.06
C GLY A 18 -4.06 -0.27 -2.91
N ALA A 19 -5.34 -0.51 -2.62
CA ALA A 19 -6.40 0.51 -2.66
C ALA A 19 -6.61 1.28 -1.33
N CYS A 20 -5.84 0.99 -0.29
CA CYS A 20 -6.10 1.52 1.06
C CYS A 20 -5.48 2.89 1.34
N TYR A 21 -4.68 3.44 0.44
CA TYR A 21 -4.09 4.75 0.62
C TYR A 21 -4.86 5.82 -0.16
N THR A 22 -5.00 6.99 0.44
CA THR A 22 -5.57 8.17 -0.20
C THR A 22 -4.56 9.30 -0.10
N GLU A 23 -4.29 9.93 -1.22
CA GLU A 23 -3.50 11.15 -1.28
C GLU A 23 -4.43 12.35 -1.11
N ARG A 24 -4.03 13.26 -0.24
CA ARG A 24 -4.74 14.52 0.01
C ARG A 24 -3.75 15.67 -0.15
N PRO A 25 -4.17 16.81 -0.71
CA PRO A 25 -3.35 18.00 -0.67
C PRO A 25 -2.91 18.28 0.77
N LEU A 26 -1.67 18.78 0.93
CA LEU A 26 -1.18 19.16 2.25
C LEU A 26 -2.10 20.23 2.85
N PRO A 27 -2.50 20.09 4.13
CA PRO A 27 -3.34 21.08 4.80
C PRO A 27 -2.58 22.38 5.10
N SER A 28 -1.25 22.32 5.11
CA SER A 28 -0.35 23.45 5.35
C SER A 28 0.77 23.47 4.32
N PRO A 29 1.29 24.66 3.94
CA PRO A 29 2.44 24.78 3.05
C PRO A 29 3.73 24.16 3.61
N VAL A 30 3.80 23.96 4.94
CA VAL A 30 4.88 23.25 5.63
C VAL A 30 4.27 22.02 6.29
N PRO A 31 4.68 20.81 5.90
CA PRO A 31 4.15 19.58 6.49
C PRO A 31 4.65 19.38 7.93
N GLU A 32 3.81 18.77 8.74
CA GLU A 32 4.18 18.39 10.10
C GLU A 32 5.21 17.24 10.13
N PRO A 33 6.09 17.17 11.12
CA PRO A 33 6.96 16.03 11.34
C PRO A 33 6.15 14.72 11.44
N MET A 34 6.74 13.61 11.02
CA MET A 34 6.14 12.27 10.96
C MET A 34 5.00 12.13 9.95
N THR A 35 4.69 13.15 9.16
CA THR A 35 3.75 13.05 8.04
C THR A 35 4.38 12.30 6.88
N ARG A 36 3.66 11.32 6.31
CA ARG A 36 4.07 10.65 5.08
C ARG A 36 3.59 11.46 3.90
N ILE A 37 4.53 11.88 3.07
CA ILE A 37 4.24 12.67 1.88
C ILE A 37 4.73 12.00 0.61
N VAL A 38 4.06 12.35 -0.48
CA VAL A 38 4.49 12.10 -1.86
C VAL A 38 4.63 13.45 -2.51
N ALA A 39 5.77 13.71 -3.13
CA ALA A 39 6.03 14.96 -3.82
C ALA A 39 6.68 14.70 -5.18
N THR A 40 6.28 15.48 -6.18
CA THR A 40 6.89 15.47 -7.51
C THR A 40 8.08 16.41 -7.51
N LEU A 41 9.18 16.04 -8.16
CA LEU A 41 10.31 16.92 -8.35
C LEU A 41 10.02 17.90 -9.49
N THR A 42 10.44 19.15 -9.31
CA THR A 42 10.51 20.11 -10.41
C THR A 42 11.62 19.73 -11.38
N ASP A 43 11.65 20.28 -12.60
CA ASP A 43 12.73 20.00 -13.54
C ASP A 43 14.12 20.36 -12.97
N LEU A 44 14.20 21.47 -12.23
CA LEU A 44 15.42 21.85 -11.53
C LEU A 44 15.75 20.85 -10.42
N GLY A 45 14.74 20.42 -9.66
CA GLY A 45 14.90 19.40 -8.62
C GLY A 45 15.41 18.06 -9.16
N VAL A 46 14.94 17.63 -10.34
CA VAL A 46 15.44 16.40 -11.00
C VAL A 46 16.95 16.49 -11.27
N VAL A 47 17.42 17.64 -11.71
CA VAL A 47 18.84 17.85 -12.02
C VAL A 47 19.67 17.93 -10.74
N GLU A 48 19.29 18.77 -9.80
CA GLU A 48 20.07 19.03 -8.58
C GLU A 48 20.08 17.85 -7.62
N MET A 49 18.94 17.17 -7.48
CA MET A 49 18.82 16.02 -6.58
C MET A 49 19.30 14.71 -7.21
N GLY A 50 19.68 14.73 -8.49
CA GLY A 50 20.09 13.51 -9.21
C GLY A 50 21.29 12.79 -8.58
N SER A 51 22.21 13.49 -7.94
CA SER A 51 23.33 12.90 -7.21
C SER A 51 22.91 12.24 -5.87
N ALA A 52 21.86 12.76 -5.24
CA ALA A 52 21.40 12.29 -3.94
C ALA A 52 20.39 11.14 -4.03
N ILE A 53 19.49 11.18 -5.02
CA ILE A 53 18.39 10.21 -5.14
C ILE A 53 18.37 9.45 -6.48
N GLY A 54 19.38 9.64 -7.30
CA GLY A 54 19.52 9.00 -8.61
C GLY A 54 19.00 9.87 -9.76
N ALA A 55 19.72 9.78 -10.89
CA ALA A 55 19.37 10.54 -12.10
C ALA A 55 17.99 10.13 -12.63
N GLY A 56 17.20 11.13 -13.04
CA GLY A 56 15.87 10.89 -13.61
C GLY A 56 14.76 10.60 -12.59
N ALA A 57 15.02 10.80 -11.30
CA ALA A 57 13.98 10.76 -10.27
C ALA A 57 12.92 11.83 -10.54
N VAL A 58 11.64 11.45 -10.55
CA VAL A 58 10.52 12.36 -10.82
C VAL A 58 9.56 12.51 -9.65
N GLN A 59 9.52 11.51 -8.78
CA GLN A 59 8.67 11.53 -7.60
C GLN A 59 9.38 10.90 -6.42
N VAL A 60 9.18 11.44 -5.25
CA VAL A 60 9.72 10.92 -3.99
C VAL A 60 8.60 10.70 -2.99
N GLU A 61 8.65 9.57 -2.30
CA GLU A 61 7.80 9.26 -1.14
C GLU A 61 8.69 9.14 0.10
N GLY A 62 8.26 9.73 1.20
CA GLY A 62 9.00 9.64 2.45
C GLY A 62 8.21 10.16 3.63
N VAL A 63 8.83 10.04 4.81
CA VAL A 63 8.30 10.58 6.06
C VAL A 63 9.07 11.85 6.40
N VAL A 64 8.35 12.92 6.67
CA VAL A 64 8.94 14.21 7.05
C VAL A 64 9.64 14.07 8.42
N THR A 65 10.92 14.41 8.46
CA THR A 65 11.67 14.49 9.72
C THR A 65 11.64 15.91 10.25
N THR A 66 11.99 16.87 9.39
CA THR A 66 11.90 18.30 9.65
C THR A 66 11.47 19.01 8.38
N ALA A 67 10.73 20.09 8.52
CA ALA A 67 10.34 20.92 7.38
C ALA A 67 10.27 22.39 7.80
N ASP A 68 10.70 23.24 6.92
CA ASP A 68 10.56 24.68 7.03
C ASP A 68 10.19 25.30 5.67
N ALA A 69 10.16 26.61 5.58
CA ALA A 69 9.81 27.31 4.34
C ALA A 69 10.88 27.15 3.23
N ALA A 70 12.12 26.83 3.57
CA ALA A 70 13.25 26.75 2.65
C ALA A 70 13.55 25.31 2.21
N ALA A 71 13.42 24.33 3.11
CA ALA A 71 13.80 22.94 2.84
C ALA A 71 12.98 21.94 3.67
N TRP A 72 12.81 20.75 3.14
CA TRP A 72 12.22 19.61 3.82
C TRP A 72 13.20 18.46 3.90
N GLN A 73 13.38 17.90 5.09
CA GLN A 73 14.16 16.69 5.28
C GLN A 73 13.20 15.49 5.34
N LEU A 74 13.39 14.54 4.45
CA LEU A 74 12.57 13.34 4.35
C LEU A 74 13.40 12.09 4.65
N GLN A 75 12.83 11.16 5.39
CA GLN A 75 13.24 9.77 5.36
C GLN A 75 12.61 9.12 4.12
N VAL A 76 13.39 8.97 3.06
CA VAL A 76 12.92 8.50 1.77
C VAL A 76 12.61 7.01 1.83
N THR A 77 11.41 6.61 1.43
CA THR A 77 10.97 5.22 1.39
C THR A 77 10.82 4.69 -0.03
N ARG A 78 10.61 5.59 -1.00
CA ARG A 78 10.47 5.23 -2.41
C ARG A 78 10.83 6.40 -3.31
N VAL A 79 11.47 6.09 -4.42
CA VAL A 79 11.74 7.03 -5.50
C VAL A 79 11.23 6.43 -6.81
N ASP A 80 10.44 7.20 -7.55
CA ASP A 80 9.95 6.84 -8.86
C ASP A 80 10.74 7.61 -9.93
N TYR A 81 11.14 6.89 -10.99
CA TYR A 81 12.00 7.42 -12.05
C TYR A 81 11.25 7.60 -13.36
N ARG A 82 11.74 8.49 -14.20
CA ARG A 82 11.25 8.66 -15.57
C ARG A 82 11.38 7.33 -16.31
N GLY A 83 10.30 6.92 -16.99
CA GLY A 83 10.25 5.61 -17.65
C GLY A 83 9.55 4.51 -16.85
N GLY A 84 9.02 4.84 -15.65
CA GLY A 84 8.12 3.94 -14.89
C GLY A 84 8.81 3.01 -13.91
N GLY A 85 10.13 3.11 -13.73
CA GLY A 85 10.84 2.39 -12.68
C GLY A 85 10.65 3.00 -11.31
N SER A 86 10.58 2.18 -10.26
CA SER A 86 10.59 2.65 -8.88
C SER A 86 11.57 1.84 -8.03
N VAL A 87 12.22 2.51 -7.07
CA VAL A 87 13.16 1.91 -6.14
C VAL A 87 12.69 2.16 -4.72
N THR A 88 12.67 1.11 -3.92
CA THR A 88 12.41 1.22 -2.49
C THR A 88 13.70 1.60 -1.76
N TRP A 89 13.58 2.56 -0.85
CA TRP A 89 14.65 3.07 -0.02
C TRP A 89 14.46 2.65 1.43
N ASN A 90 15.55 2.56 2.19
CA ASN A 90 15.52 2.08 3.58
C ASN A 90 15.35 3.22 4.61
N GLY A 91 14.83 4.37 4.18
CA GLY A 91 14.60 5.50 5.07
C GLY A 91 15.83 6.41 5.23
N GLU A 92 16.68 6.47 4.23
CA GLU A 92 17.80 7.42 4.18
C GLU A 92 17.25 8.85 4.25
N ARG A 93 17.95 9.69 5.03
CA ARG A 93 17.57 11.09 5.18
C ARG A 93 18.11 11.92 4.03
N VAL A 94 17.22 12.54 3.29
CA VAL A 94 17.56 13.44 2.19
C VAL A 94 16.90 14.79 2.43
N THR A 95 17.66 15.87 2.26
CA THR A 95 17.15 17.24 2.37
C THR A 95 16.82 17.74 0.97
N PHE A 96 15.58 18.16 0.77
CA PHE A 96 15.08 18.71 -0.46
C PHE A 96 14.84 20.21 -0.29
N PRO A 97 15.48 21.06 -1.09
CA PRO A 97 15.09 22.47 -1.17
C PRO A 97 13.62 22.59 -1.56
N ARG A 98 12.89 23.54 -0.98
CA ARG A 98 11.45 23.65 -1.22
C ARG A 98 11.10 23.86 -2.71
N TYR A 99 11.92 24.59 -3.45
CA TYR A 99 11.74 24.81 -4.89
C TYR A 99 11.96 23.55 -5.73
N ALA A 100 12.66 22.56 -5.21
CA ALA A 100 12.87 21.28 -5.89
C ALA A 100 11.63 20.38 -5.86
N LEU A 101 10.64 20.70 -5.02
CA LEU A 101 9.42 19.91 -4.81
C LEU A 101 8.18 20.67 -5.27
N THR A 102 7.27 19.96 -5.93
CA THR A 102 5.95 20.45 -6.34
C THR A 102 4.90 19.38 -6.08
N ASN A 103 3.61 19.77 -6.15
CA ASN A 103 2.47 18.85 -6.00
C ASN A 103 2.60 17.89 -4.80
N ALA A 104 3.09 18.41 -3.68
CA ALA A 104 3.22 17.58 -2.48
C ALA A 104 1.84 17.26 -1.91
N SER A 105 1.61 15.98 -1.63
CA SER A 105 0.40 15.45 -1.04
C SER A 105 0.70 14.59 0.18
N GLU A 106 -0.20 14.61 1.14
CA GLU A 106 -0.14 13.72 2.29
C GLU A 106 -0.73 12.37 1.91
N ARG A 107 0.02 11.30 2.22
CA ARG A 107 -0.42 9.93 2.01
C ARG A 107 -0.96 9.34 3.29
N THR A 108 -2.27 9.31 3.43
CA THR A 108 -2.94 8.78 4.62
C THR A 108 -3.57 7.42 4.38
N LEU A 109 -3.54 6.57 5.41
CA LEU A 109 -4.27 5.31 5.37
C LEU A 109 -5.77 5.61 5.48
N SER A 110 -6.52 5.28 4.45
CA SER A 110 -7.98 5.46 4.48
C SER A 110 -8.65 4.37 5.32
N LYS A 111 -8.85 4.64 6.62
CA LYS A 111 -9.57 3.72 7.51
C LYS A 111 -10.92 3.27 6.93
N LYS A 112 -11.65 4.20 6.31
CA LYS A 112 -12.95 3.91 5.69
C LYS A 112 -12.85 2.90 4.54
N LYS A 113 -11.86 3.06 3.64
CA LYS A 113 -11.63 2.12 2.54
C LYS A 113 -11.14 0.76 3.05
N SER A 114 -10.30 0.74 4.09
CA SER A 114 -9.82 -0.50 4.72
C SER A 114 -10.97 -1.29 5.35
N TRP A 115 -11.89 -0.64 6.06
CA TRP A 115 -13.07 -1.30 6.63
C TRP A 115 -14.02 -1.83 5.55
N MET A 116 -14.24 -1.08 4.47
CA MET A 116 -15.05 -1.55 3.35
C MET A 116 -14.42 -2.75 2.67
N ALA A 117 -13.12 -2.74 2.43
CA ALA A 117 -12.39 -3.86 1.84
C ALA A 117 -12.46 -5.11 2.73
N ALA A 118 -12.22 -4.95 4.04
CA ALA A 118 -12.33 -6.04 5.01
C ALA A 118 -13.76 -6.63 5.04
N GLY A 119 -14.79 -5.77 5.06
CA GLY A 119 -16.18 -6.21 5.02
C GLY A 119 -16.52 -6.97 3.74
N LEU A 120 -16.05 -6.51 2.59
CA LEU A 120 -16.29 -7.17 1.30
C LEU A 120 -15.61 -8.53 1.21
N ILE A 121 -14.38 -8.63 1.71
CA ILE A 121 -13.63 -9.89 1.75
C ILE A 121 -14.34 -10.90 2.67
N THR A 122 -14.77 -10.45 3.84
CA THR A 122 -15.47 -11.31 4.81
C THR A 122 -16.81 -11.79 4.26
N ALA A 123 -17.60 -10.90 3.68
CA ALA A 123 -18.88 -11.25 3.05
C ALA A 123 -18.68 -12.21 1.86
N GLY A 124 -17.67 -11.97 1.03
CA GLY A 124 -17.32 -12.85 -0.08
C GLY A 124 -16.87 -14.24 0.38
N ALA A 125 -16.08 -14.31 1.45
CA ALA A 125 -15.65 -15.59 2.02
C ALA A 125 -16.82 -16.39 2.59
N ILE A 126 -17.74 -15.74 3.30
CA ILE A 126 -18.96 -16.37 3.83
C ILE A 126 -19.84 -16.88 2.70
N LEU A 127 -20.05 -16.07 1.67
CA LEU A 127 -20.84 -16.44 0.51
C LEU A 127 -20.23 -17.63 -0.24
N ALA A 128 -18.93 -17.58 -0.47
CA ALA A 128 -18.20 -18.68 -1.10
C ALA A 128 -18.28 -19.96 -0.27
N ALA A 129 -18.12 -19.85 1.05
CA ALA A 129 -18.25 -20.99 1.94
C ALA A 129 -19.66 -21.63 1.89
N ARG A 130 -20.71 -20.80 1.79
CA ARG A 130 -22.09 -21.29 1.64
C ARG A 130 -22.33 -21.93 0.28
N LEU A 131 -21.86 -21.33 -0.80
CA LEU A 131 -22.06 -21.84 -2.16
C LEU A 131 -21.27 -23.11 -2.43
N PHE A 132 -20.07 -23.25 -1.85
CA PHE A 132 -19.20 -24.39 -2.09
C PHE A 132 -19.24 -25.45 -0.98
N GLY A 133 -20.13 -25.30 0.02
CA GLY A 133 -20.28 -26.30 1.09
C GLY A 133 -19.02 -26.51 1.94
N ALA A 134 -18.13 -25.51 2.01
CA ALA A 134 -16.86 -25.62 2.70
C ALA A 134 -17.02 -25.72 4.23
N PHE A 135 -18.18 -25.43 4.77
CA PHE A 135 -18.57 -25.68 6.16
C PHE A 135 -19.53 -26.87 6.21
N GLY A 136 -19.06 -28.02 5.78
CA GLY A 136 -19.69 -29.29 6.07
C GLY A 136 -19.53 -29.65 7.55
N PHE A 137 -20.22 -28.97 8.44
CA PHE A 137 -20.54 -29.47 9.76
C PHE A 137 -21.70 -30.47 9.61
N GLY A 138 -21.44 -31.60 8.98
CA GLY A 138 -22.28 -32.77 8.93
C GLY A 138 -21.58 -33.82 9.72
N GLY A 139 -21.69 -33.79 11.05
CA GLY A 139 -21.39 -34.91 11.92
C GLY A 139 -22.38 -36.00 11.62
N GLY A 140 -21.98 -37.01 10.88
CA GLY A 140 -22.60 -38.29 10.82
C GLY A 140 -21.75 -39.27 11.59
N SER A 141 -21.89 -39.32 12.91
CA SER A 141 -21.45 -40.41 13.73
C SER A 141 -22.66 -41.34 14.00
N ASP A 142 -22.92 -42.24 13.08
CA ASP A 142 -23.72 -43.42 13.34
C ASP A 142 -22.80 -44.61 13.40
N GLY A 143 -22.13 -44.74 14.54
CA GLY A 143 -21.53 -46.00 14.99
C GLY A 143 -22.50 -46.66 15.95
N GLY A 144 -23.50 -47.38 15.46
CA GLY A 144 -24.34 -48.24 16.26
C GLY A 144 -23.54 -49.40 16.79
N PRO A 145 -23.64 -49.76 18.10
CA PRO A 145 -23.02 -50.96 18.64
C PRO A 145 -23.74 -52.20 18.18
N SER A 146 -23.01 -53.16 17.64
CA SER A 146 -23.50 -54.51 17.35
C SER A 146 -23.80 -55.22 18.66
N PRO A 147 -24.89 -56.00 18.77
CA PRO A 147 -25.19 -56.79 19.95
C PRO A 147 -24.33 -58.07 20.00
N PRO A 148 -23.97 -58.57 21.20
CA PRO A 148 -23.25 -59.82 21.36
C PRO A 148 -24.22 -61.02 21.29
N ASN A 149 -23.76 -62.07 20.63
CA ASN A 149 -24.22 -63.43 20.85
C ASN A 149 -23.21 -64.17 21.73
#